data_3f9307caf601060fb53113393c3addcd
#
_entry.id   3f9307caf601060fb53113393c3addcd
#
_cell.length_a   1.000
_cell.length_b   1.000
_cell.length_c   1.000
_cell.angle_alpha   90.00
_cell.angle_beta   90.00
_cell.angle_gamma   90.00
#
_symmetry.space_group_name_H-M   'P 1'
#
loop_
_entity.id
_entity.type
_entity.pdbx_description
1 polymer ?
#
loop_
_entity_poly.entity_id
_entity_poly.type
_entity_poly.pdbx_seq_one_letter_code
_entity_poly.pdbx_strand_id
1 'polypeptide(L)' 'DEAVINALRLLTHDKRVPYLEYVARLRTDPIARAVKLADLRHNSDLSRLDAVDEKALWRVEKYAEAIRLLTGE' A
#
# COMPACT_ATOMS: atom_id res chain seq x y z
N ASP A 1 22.17 -0.53 5.66
CA ASP A 1 21.55 -1.32 6.70
C ASP A 1 20.69 -2.43 6.08
N GLU A 2 20.93 -3.66 6.49
CA GLU A 2 20.22 -4.83 5.96
C GLU A 2 18.71 -4.74 6.15
N ALA A 3 18.25 -4.21 7.29
CA ALA A 3 16.82 -4.08 7.56
C ALA A 3 16.15 -3.15 6.55
N VAL A 4 16.81 -2.05 6.20
CA VAL A 4 16.30 -1.11 5.20
C VAL A 4 16.32 -1.74 3.80
N ILE A 5 17.41 -2.43 3.46
CA ILE A 5 17.52 -3.10 2.16
C ILE A 5 16.43 -4.17 2.00
N ASN A 6 16.18 -4.96 3.04
CA ASN A 6 15.14 -5.98 3.00
C ASN A 6 13.75 -5.35 2.86
N ALA A 7 13.49 -4.24 3.56
CA ALA A 7 12.23 -3.51 3.43
C ALA A 7 12.03 -2.98 2.01
N LEU A 8 13.08 -2.43 1.40
CA LEU A 8 13.03 -1.94 0.03
C LEU A 8 12.72 -3.06 -0.97
N ARG A 9 13.29 -4.23 -0.77
CA ARG A 9 13.01 -5.39 -1.61
C ARG A 9 11.54 -5.81 -1.51
N LEU A 10 10.99 -5.83 -0.30
CA LEU A 10 9.59 -6.15 -0.07
C LEU A 10 8.66 -5.11 -0.70
N LEU A 11 9.06 -3.83 -0.68
CA LEU A 11 8.26 -2.74 -1.23
C LEU A 11 8.23 -2.74 -2.76
N THR A 12 9.16 -3.43 -3.42
CA THR A 12 9.17 -3.54 -4.87
C THR A 12 8.07 -4.51 -5.32
N HIS A 13 7.10 -4.00 -6.06
CA HIS A 13 5.98 -4.82 -6.52
C HIS A 13 6.30 -5.55 -7.83
N ASP A 14 6.26 -6.87 -7.80
CA ASP A 14 6.33 -7.69 -9.00
C ASP A 14 4.94 -7.73 -9.64
N LYS A 15 4.83 -7.28 -10.88
CA LYS A 15 3.55 -7.19 -11.59
C LYS A 15 2.85 -8.54 -11.74
N ARG A 16 3.56 -9.65 -11.59
CA ARG A 16 2.98 -10.99 -11.64
C ARG A 16 2.24 -11.37 -10.36
N VAL A 17 2.45 -10.61 -9.28
CA VAL A 17 1.84 -10.86 -7.99
C VAL A 17 0.64 -9.92 -7.84
N PRO A 18 -0.55 -10.43 -7.50
CA PRO A 18 -1.71 -9.58 -7.24
C PRO A 18 -1.41 -8.55 -6.15
N TYR A 19 -1.94 -7.34 -6.32
CA TYR A 19 -1.60 -6.22 -5.45
C TYR A 19 -1.86 -6.50 -3.96
N LEU A 20 -3.04 -7.05 -3.63
CA LEU A 20 -3.37 -7.33 -2.23
C LEU A 20 -2.48 -8.42 -1.63
N GLU A 21 -2.06 -9.40 -2.42
CA GLU A 21 -1.11 -10.40 -1.97
C GLU A 21 0.25 -9.78 -1.69
N TYR A 22 0.72 -8.89 -2.56
CA TYR A 22 1.93 -8.12 -2.35
C TYR A 22 1.86 -7.33 -1.05
N VAL A 23 0.75 -6.61 -0.82
CA VAL A 23 0.55 -5.83 0.41
C VAL A 23 0.56 -6.74 1.64
N ALA A 24 -0.10 -7.90 1.56
CA ALA A 24 -0.13 -8.83 2.69
C ALA A 24 1.27 -9.30 3.10
N ARG A 25 2.18 -9.45 2.15
CA ARG A 25 3.57 -9.83 2.44
C ARG A 25 4.32 -8.75 3.22
N LEU A 26 3.93 -7.48 3.07
CA LEU A 26 4.57 -6.36 3.78
C LEU A 26 4.27 -6.35 5.28
N ARG A 27 3.22 -7.06 5.71
CA ARG A 27 2.83 -7.13 7.13
C ARG A 27 3.93 -7.68 8.02
N THR A 28 4.78 -8.54 7.48
CA THR A 28 5.83 -9.21 8.25
C THR A 28 7.04 -8.33 8.54
N ASP A 29 7.17 -7.20 7.84
CA ASP A 29 8.30 -6.30 8.02
C ASP A 29 7.79 -4.95 8.53
N PRO A 30 8.16 -4.55 9.78
CA PRO A 30 7.68 -3.29 10.38
C PRO A 30 8.05 -2.05 9.56
N ILE A 31 9.24 -2.05 8.95
CA ILE A 31 9.70 -0.90 8.15
C ILE A 31 8.88 -0.79 6.86
N ALA A 32 8.77 -1.90 6.12
CA ALA A 32 8.00 -1.93 4.88
C ALA A 32 6.54 -1.58 5.13
N ARG A 33 5.96 -2.13 6.20
CA ARG A 33 4.58 -1.86 6.58
C ARG A 33 4.36 -0.37 6.87
N ALA A 34 5.24 0.25 7.67
CA ALA A 34 5.12 1.66 8.03
C ALA A 34 5.22 2.57 6.80
N VAL A 35 6.19 2.30 5.92
CA VAL A 35 6.37 3.07 4.69
C VAL A 35 5.14 2.93 3.79
N LYS A 36 4.65 1.71 3.61
CA LYS A 36 3.50 1.48 2.73
C LYS A 36 2.21 2.09 3.29
N LEU A 37 2.02 2.05 4.61
CA LEU A 37 0.87 2.70 5.24
C LEU A 37 0.86 4.21 4.98
N ALA A 38 2.02 4.87 5.14
CA ALA A 38 2.13 6.30 4.88
C ALA A 38 1.81 6.61 3.41
N ASP A 39 2.35 5.81 2.50
CA ASP A 39 2.11 5.95 1.06
C ASP A 39 0.63 5.79 0.72
N LEU A 40 -0.02 4.76 1.25
CA LEU A 40 -1.43 4.48 1.00
C LEU A 40 -2.34 5.59 1.53
N ARG A 41 -2.07 6.08 2.74
CA ARG A 41 -2.85 7.17 3.33
C ARG A 41 -2.73 8.45 2.51
N HIS A 42 -1.52 8.74 2.04
CA HIS A 42 -1.27 9.90 1.19
C HIS A 42 -2.03 9.80 -0.13
N ASN A 43 -1.98 8.63 -0.77
CA ASN A 43 -2.61 8.41 -2.07
C ASN A 43 -4.12 8.20 -1.98
N SER A 44 -4.66 7.97 -0.79
CA SER A 44 -6.10 7.79 -0.58
C SER A 44 -6.84 9.10 -0.31
N ASP A 45 -6.13 10.22 -0.26
CA ASP A 45 -6.73 11.52 0.03
C ASP A 45 -7.49 12.06 -1.18
N LEU A 46 -8.80 11.96 -1.15
CA LEU A 46 -9.68 12.42 -2.23
C LEU A 46 -9.66 13.93 -2.42
N SER A 47 -9.30 14.70 -1.38
CA SER A 47 -9.25 16.15 -1.49
C SER A 47 -8.16 16.64 -2.45
N ARG A 48 -7.23 15.78 -2.82
CA ARG A 48 -6.13 16.09 -3.73
C ARG A 48 -6.48 15.82 -5.19
N LEU A 49 -7.67 15.26 -5.46
CA LEU A 49 -8.08 14.91 -6.81
C LEU A 49 -8.85 16.08 -7.42
N ASP A 50 -8.50 16.45 -8.65
CA ASP A 50 -9.22 17.48 -9.41
C ASP A 50 -10.60 17.01 -9.81
N ALA A 51 -10.74 15.71 -10.07
CA ALA A 51 -12.01 15.09 -10.41
C ALA A 51 -12.07 13.70 -9.79
N VAL A 52 -13.23 13.31 -9.26
CA VAL A 52 -13.47 11.98 -8.72
C VAL A 52 -14.24 11.18 -9.78
N ASP A 53 -13.58 10.20 -10.40
CA ASP A 53 -14.19 9.30 -11.38
C ASP A 53 -14.20 7.86 -10.83
N GLU A 54 -14.74 6.92 -11.63
CA GLU A 54 -14.81 5.52 -11.23
C GLU A 54 -13.44 4.91 -10.92
N LYS A 55 -12.43 5.28 -11.70
CA LYS A 55 -11.07 4.78 -11.49
C LYS A 55 -10.49 5.28 -10.17
N ALA A 56 -10.74 6.55 -9.83
CA ALA A 56 -10.27 7.12 -8.58
C ALA A 56 -10.96 6.45 -7.38
N LEU A 57 -12.26 6.23 -7.45
CA LEU A 57 -13.03 5.54 -6.42
C LEU A 57 -12.55 4.10 -6.23
N TRP A 58 -12.33 3.40 -7.33
CA TRP A 58 -11.82 2.02 -7.29
C TRP A 58 -10.44 1.95 -6.61
N ARG A 59 -9.55 2.90 -6.93
CA ARG A 59 -8.24 2.99 -6.31
C ARG A 59 -8.33 3.22 -4.80
N VAL A 60 -9.22 4.14 -4.38
CA VAL A 60 -9.42 4.45 -2.97
C VAL A 60 -9.94 3.22 -2.23
N GLU A 61 -10.89 2.48 -2.79
CA GLU A 61 -11.39 1.25 -2.19
C GLU A 61 -10.29 0.19 -2.04
N LYS A 62 -9.47 0.03 -3.08
CA LYS A 62 -8.34 -0.87 -3.07
C LYS A 62 -7.31 -0.49 -1.99
N TYR A 63 -7.02 0.80 -1.88
CA TYR A 63 -6.08 1.29 -0.86
C TYR A 63 -6.64 1.14 0.55
N ALA A 64 -7.95 1.33 0.73
CA ALA A 64 -8.59 1.10 2.02
C ALA A 64 -8.46 -0.36 2.45
N GLU A 65 -8.65 -1.30 1.52
CA GLU A 65 -8.47 -2.71 1.79
C GLU A 65 -7.02 -3.04 2.14
N ALA A 66 -6.07 -2.44 1.41
CA ALA A 66 -4.64 -2.62 1.68
C ALA A 66 -4.27 -2.09 3.07
N ILE A 67 -4.82 -0.95 3.47
CA ILE A 67 -4.60 -0.40 4.81
C ILE A 67 -5.10 -1.37 5.88
N ARG A 68 -6.28 -1.95 5.69
CA ARG A 68 -6.83 -2.94 6.62
C ARG A 68 -5.93 -4.16 6.74
N LEU A 69 -5.37 -4.64 5.63
CA LEU A 69 -4.42 -5.75 5.64
C LEU A 69 -3.18 -5.42 6.47
N LEU A 70 -2.68 -4.19 6.36
CA LEU A 70 -1.46 -3.79 7.05
C LEU A 70 -1.68 -3.48 8.52
N THR A 71 -2.87 -3.01 8.90
CA THR A 71 -3.18 -2.66 10.29
C THR A 71 -3.86 -3.79 11.05
N GLY A 72 -4.39 -4.78 10.36
CA GLY A 72 -5.14 -5.88 10.97
C GLY A 72 -6.56 -5.51 11.38
N GLU A 73 -7.05 -4.39 10.89
CA GLU A 73 -8.40 -3.93 11.20
C GLU A 73 -9.45 -4.44 10.22
#